data_584d40dc081d592c436d15de9a765012
#
_entry.id   584d40dc081d592c436d15de9a765012
#
_cell.length_a   1.000
_cell.length_b   1.000
_cell.length_c   1.000
_cell.angle_alpha   90.00
_cell.angle_beta   90.00
_cell.angle_gamma   90.00
#
_symmetry.space_group_name_H-M   'P 1'
#
loop_
_entity.id
_entity.type
_entity.pdbx_description
1 polymer ?
#
loop_
_entity_poly.entity_id
_entity_poly.type
_entity_poly.pdbx_seq_one_letter_code
_entity_poly.pdbx_strand_id
1 'polypeptide(L)'
;MQKRVLTLLAVSLLGLALVSGCGSSEKKEASTPQNKVIKIGATAGPHADVVHAVADEAKKQGINVEVIEFSDYITPDIALAEGDLDLNSYQHAPFLANFAKQNNAKLVPIGNTILMRMGIYSNKIHDINAVPDGSVVAIPNDPTNGGPSLVLHEKESLKKLKEGVGFKATAADVAENPKHLKFKELEAAQLPRSLDDVDLAVITMNYVMSSGMDVKKQGLFWEKDDEPLAVMVLAAREKDKDNPTYKKIADHFHSDAVKKFIGEKFKGTIIPAK
;
A
#
# COMPACT_ATOMS: atom_id res chain seq x y z
N MET A 1 -37.54 -61.13 29.11
CA MET A 1 -37.93 -60.96 30.51
C MET A 1 -37.91 -59.52 30.83
N GLN A 2 -39.09 -58.86 30.85
CA GLN A 2 -39.91 -58.51 32.03
C GLN A 2 -39.09 -57.63 33.01
N LYS A 3 -39.51 -56.47 33.49
CA LYS A 3 -40.83 -55.84 33.77
C LYS A 3 -40.54 -54.33 34.02
N ARG A 4 -41.30 -53.35 33.52
CA ARG A 4 -42.43 -52.65 34.20
C ARG A 4 -42.05 -52.07 35.56
N VAL A 5 -42.30 -50.72 35.81
CA VAL A 5 -43.52 -50.07 36.36
C VAL A 5 -43.18 -48.58 36.51
N LEU A 6 -43.76 -47.59 35.90
CA LEU A 6 -45.02 -46.82 36.21
C LEU A 6 -45.07 -46.22 37.62
N THR A 7 -45.24 -44.91 37.76
CA THR A 7 -46.34 -44.21 38.45
C THR A 7 -45.94 -42.76 38.78
N LEU A 8 -46.56 -41.77 38.23
CA LEU A 8 -47.74 -40.91 38.54
C LEU A 8 -47.40 -39.63 39.33
N LEU A 9 -47.80 -38.54 38.66
CA LEU A 9 -48.61 -37.35 39.02
C LEU A 9 -48.30 -36.57 40.30
N ALA A 10 -48.13 -35.24 40.13
CA ALA A 10 -48.97 -34.26 40.84
C ALA A 10 -48.95 -32.89 40.12
N VAL A 11 -50.13 -32.42 39.88
CA VAL A 11 -50.57 -31.13 39.32
C VAL A 11 -50.55 -30.08 40.44
N SER A 12 -50.12 -28.84 40.14
CA SER A 12 -50.67 -27.67 40.85
C SER A 12 -50.60 -26.41 40.01
N LEU A 13 -51.71 -25.81 39.86
CA LEU A 13 -52.17 -24.65 39.12
C LEU A 13 -51.69 -23.29 39.67
N LEU A 14 -51.80 -22.30 38.80
CA LEU A 14 -52.19 -20.89 38.95
C LEU A 14 -51.11 -19.83 39.29
N GLY A 15 -51.07 -18.86 38.43
CA GLY A 15 -50.48 -17.54 38.65
C GLY A 15 -50.40 -16.72 37.38
N LEU A 16 -51.59 -16.24 36.87
CA LEU A 16 -51.66 -15.20 35.82
C LEU A 16 -51.20 -13.87 36.44
N ALA A 17 -50.22 -13.23 35.85
CA ALA A 17 -50.00 -11.79 36.02
C ALA A 17 -49.57 -11.19 34.66
N LEU A 18 -50.51 -10.52 34.01
CA LEU A 18 -50.32 -9.62 32.90
C LEU A 18 -49.57 -8.39 33.36
N VAL A 19 -48.38 -8.15 32.78
CA VAL A 19 -47.75 -6.83 32.79
C VAL A 19 -47.40 -6.46 31.35
N SER A 20 -48.23 -5.56 30.83
CA SER A 20 -47.97 -4.81 29.62
C SER A 20 -46.78 -3.90 29.86
N GLY A 21 -45.66 -4.13 29.19
CA GLY A 21 -44.48 -3.28 29.20
C GLY A 21 -44.07 -2.92 27.78
N CYS A 22 -44.15 -1.65 27.46
CA CYS A 22 -43.83 -0.99 26.22
C CYS A 22 -42.52 -1.48 25.61
N GLY A 23 -42.56 -1.83 24.32
CA GLY A 23 -41.40 -2.10 23.51
C GLY A 23 -40.62 -0.84 23.25
N SER A 24 -39.44 -0.74 23.88
CA SER A 24 -38.34 0.08 23.39
C SER A 24 -37.51 -0.77 22.46
N SER A 25 -37.59 -0.49 21.16
CA SER A 25 -36.67 -1.04 20.18
C SER A 25 -35.28 -0.41 20.43
N GLU A 26 -34.52 -0.97 21.36
CA GLU A 26 -33.10 -0.71 21.41
C GLU A 26 -32.46 -1.28 20.13
N LYS A 27 -32.08 -0.36 19.24
CA LYS A 27 -31.07 -0.66 18.21
C LYS A 27 -29.85 -1.22 18.96
N LYS A 28 -29.63 -2.52 18.86
CA LYS A 28 -28.34 -3.11 19.17
C LYS A 28 -27.32 -2.47 18.22
N GLU A 29 -26.64 -1.41 18.68
CA GLU A 29 -25.34 -1.07 18.13
C GLU A 29 -24.48 -2.32 18.25
N ALA A 30 -24.02 -2.84 17.12
CA ALA A 30 -23.06 -3.91 17.07
C ALA A 30 -21.79 -3.40 17.74
N SER A 31 -21.63 -3.69 19.03
CA SER A 31 -20.40 -3.42 19.76
C SER A 31 -19.31 -4.26 19.11
N THR A 32 -18.44 -3.61 18.34
CA THR A 32 -17.17 -4.20 17.93
C THR A 32 -16.45 -4.64 19.22
N PRO A 33 -15.96 -5.88 19.30
CA PRO A 33 -15.25 -6.32 20.49
C PRO A 33 -14.09 -5.36 20.77
N GLN A 34 -14.08 -4.73 21.92
CA GLN A 34 -13.19 -3.65 22.32
C GLN A 34 -11.69 -4.06 22.42
N ASN A 35 -11.32 -5.26 21.90
CA ASN A 35 -9.98 -5.86 21.99
C ASN A 35 -9.48 -6.50 20.68
N LYS A 36 -10.11 -6.25 19.52
CA LYS A 36 -9.56 -6.79 18.27
C LYS A 36 -8.32 -5.99 17.88
N VAL A 37 -7.17 -6.66 17.76
CA VAL A 37 -5.96 -6.10 17.16
C VAL A 37 -6.17 -6.00 15.64
N ILE A 38 -5.95 -4.84 15.07
CA ILE A 38 -6.03 -4.59 13.63
C ILE A 38 -4.64 -4.80 13.04
N LYS A 39 -4.51 -5.76 12.12
CA LYS A 39 -3.25 -6.05 11.45
C LYS A 39 -3.12 -5.23 10.18
N ILE A 40 -2.07 -4.42 10.09
CA ILE A 40 -1.79 -3.58 8.92
C ILE A 40 -0.46 -4.02 8.30
N GLY A 41 -0.51 -4.47 7.04
CA GLY A 41 0.68 -4.79 6.25
C GLY A 41 1.30 -3.55 5.65
N ALA A 42 2.63 -3.44 5.70
CA ALA A 42 3.40 -2.40 5.02
C ALA A 42 4.73 -2.96 4.53
N THR A 43 5.32 -2.38 3.49
CA THR A 43 6.70 -2.73 3.16
C THR A 43 7.66 -2.06 4.13
N ALA A 44 8.73 -2.80 4.50
CA ALA A 44 9.75 -2.33 5.44
C ALA A 44 10.37 -0.99 5.01
N GLY A 45 10.70 -0.17 5.97
CA GLY A 45 11.20 1.18 5.77
C GLY A 45 10.08 2.23 5.82
N PRO A 46 10.05 3.22 4.90
CA PRO A 46 9.18 4.40 5.04
C PRO A 46 7.70 4.11 5.20
N HIS A 47 7.16 3.09 4.50
CA HIS A 47 5.74 2.71 4.65
C HIS A 47 5.46 2.20 6.06
N ALA A 48 6.27 1.26 6.55
CA ALA A 48 6.13 0.73 7.90
C ALA A 48 6.31 1.82 8.97
N ASP A 49 7.28 2.70 8.78
CA ASP A 49 7.52 3.84 9.68
C ASP A 49 6.28 4.73 9.85
N VAL A 50 5.59 5.05 8.75
CA VAL A 50 4.36 5.85 8.80
C VAL A 50 3.22 5.06 9.45
N VAL A 51 3.07 3.77 9.13
CA VAL A 51 2.04 2.93 9.75
C VAL A 51 2.28 2.77 11.26
N HIS A 52 3.53 2.70 11.73
CA HIS A 52 3.85 2.74 13.17
C HIS A 52 3.41 4.06 13.81
N ALA A 53 3.65 5.20 13.17
CA ALA A 53 3.18 6.50 13.69
C ALA A 53 1.64 6.55 13.73
N VAL A 54 0.95 5.99 12.74
CA VAL A 54 -0.52 5.85 12.74
C VAL A 54 -0.98 4.92 13.88
N ALA A 55 -0.28 3.81 14.11
CA ALA A 55 -0.59 2.88 15.21
C ALA A 55 -0.49 3.55 16.58
N ASP A 56 0.52 4.40 16.79
CA ASP A 56 0.69 5.16 18.03
C ASP A 56 -0.46 6.16 18.25
N GLU A 57 -0.93 6.82 17.20
CA GLU A 57 -2.10 7.71 17.29
C GLU A 57 -3.40 6.94 17.52
N ALA A 58 -3.60 5.82 16.81
CA ALA A 58 -4.76 4.95 16.95
C ALA A 58 -4.90 4.40 18.38
N LYS A 59 -3.76 4.06 19.01
CA LYS A 59 -3.69 3.56 20.38
C LYS A 59 -4.24 4.56 21.39
N LYS A 60 -4.04 5.87 21.18
CA LYS A 60 -4.58 6.93 22.06
C LYS A 60 -6.12 6.94 22.07
N GLN A 61 -6.74 6.36 21.03
CA GLN A 61 -8.19 6.19 20.90
C GLN A 61 -8.67 4.77 21.24
N GLY A 62 -7.83 3.93 21.82
CA GLY A 62 -8.15 2.56 22.19
C GLY A 62 -8.19 1.58 21.02
N ILE A 63 -7.63 1.94 19.86
CA ILE A 63 -7.51 1.05 18.69
C ILE A 63 -6.10 0.44 18.73
N ASN A 64 -6.04 -0.88 18.90
CA ASN A 64 -4.77 -1.60 18.87
C ASN A 64 -4.43 -2.00 17.43
N VAL A 65 -3.25 -1.60 16.97
CA VAL A 65 -2.72 -1.92 15.63
C VAL A 65 -1.44 -2.73 15.78
N GLU A 66 -1.35 -3.81 15.02
CA GLU A 66 -0.13 -4.58 14.80
C GLU A 66 0.36 -4.32 13.38
N VAL A 67 1.61 -3.89 13.25
CA VAL A 67 2.23 -3.63 11.94
C VAL A 67 3.00 -4.86 11.51
N ILE A 68 2.68 -5.40 10.33
CA ILE A 68 3.35 -6.55 9.73
C ILE A 68 4.19 -6.05 8.55
N GLU A 69 5.50 -6.23 8.65
CA GLU A 69 6.43 -5.75 7.63
C GLU A 69 6.75 -6.81 6.58
N PHE A 70 6.79 -6.37 5.32
CA PHE A 70 7.09 -7.19 4.15
C PHE A 70 8.28 -6.62 3.37
N SER A 71 8.97 -7.49 2.62
CA SER A 71 10.12 -7.11 1.79
C SER A 71 9.79 -6.93 0.29
N ASP A 72 8.58 -7.29 -0.13
CA ASP A 72 8.12 -7.27 -1.52
C ASP A 72 6.75 -6.60 -1.66
N TYR A 73 6.30 -6.40 -2.91
CA TYR A 73 5.03 -5.73 -3.21
C TYR A 73 3.86 -6.69 -3.49
N ILE A 74 4.06 -8.00 -3.50
CA ILE A 74 3.02 -8.98 -3.84
C ILE A 74 2.40 -9.60 -2.58
N THR A 75 3.25 -10.02 -1.65
CA THR A 75 2.83 -10.75 -0.44
C THR A 75 1.83 -9.97 0.43
N PRO A 76 1.94 -8.62 0.62
CA PRO A 76 0.96 -7.89 1.44
C PRO A 76 -0.46 -7.92 0.88
N ASP A 77 -0.63 -7.94 -0.44
CA ASP A 77 -1.96 -8.02 -1.07
C ASP A 77 -2.53 -9.44 -1.00
N ILE A 78 -1.69 -10.47 -1.12
CA ILE A 78 -2.10 -11.86 -0.89
C ILE A 78 -2.61 -12.01 0.54
N ALA A 79 -1.84 -11.59 1.53
CA ALA A 79 -2.21 -11.67 2.95
C ALA A 79 -3.49 -10.88 3.28
N LEU A 80 -3.71 -9.71 2.63
CA LEU A 80 -4.95 -8.95 2.76
C LEU A 80 -6.13 -9.69 2.14
N ALA A 81 -5.97 -10.26 0.95
CA ALA A 81 -7.02 -11.00 0.26
C ALA A 81 -7.45 -12.26 1.03
N GLU A 82 -6.51 -12.99 1.60
CA GLU A 82 -6.72 -14.20 2.40
C GLU A 82 -7.28 -13.91 3.79
N GLY A 83 -7.10 -12.69 4.30
CA GLY A 83 -7.61 -12.25 5.60
C GLY A 83 -6.61 -12.35 6.75
N ASP A 84 -5.35 -12.61 6.46
CA ASP A 84 -4.25 -12.59 7.42
C ASP A 84 -3.91 -11.17 7.87
N LEU A 85 -4.22 -10.19 7.01
CA LEU A 85 -4.23 -8.76 7.31
C LEU A 85 -5.66 -8.20 7.30
N ASP A 86 -5.87 -7.13 8.06
CA ASP A 86 -7.09 -6.33 8.02
C ASP A 86 -6.98 -5.21 6.97
N LEU A 87 -5.82 -4.59 6.85
CA LEU A 87 -5.48 -3.48 5.95
C LEU A 87 -4.06 -3.67 5.41
N ASN A 88 -3.70 -2.94 4.34
CA ASN A 88 -2.32 -2.68 4.00
C ASN A 88 -2.09 -1.25 3.49
N SER A 89 -0.86 -0.74 3.60
CA SER A 89 -0.48 0.62 3.18
C SER A 89 0.94 0.62 2.64
N TYR A 90 1.10 0.47 1.32
CA TYR A 90 2.42 0.44 0.68
C TYR A 90 2.37 0.73 -0.84
N GLN A 91 1.20 0.86 -1.43
CA GLN A 91 0.99 0.84 -2.87
C GLN A 91 0.13 1.99 -3.36
N HIS A 92 0.24 2.34 -4.64
CA HIS A 92 -0.69 3.25 -5.31
C HIS A 92 -1.93 2.51 -5.85
N ALA A 93 -3.02 3.24 -6.07
CA ALA A 93 -4.29 2.64 -6.49
C ALA A 93 -4.22 1.79 -7.79
N PRO A 94 -3.48 2.17 -8.85
CA PRO A 94 -3.32 1.32 -10.03
C PRO A 94 -2.65 -0.03 -9.76
N PHE A 95 -1.68 -0.12 -8.85
CA PHE A 95 -1.05 -1.39 -8.46
C PHE A 95 -2.07 -2.30 -7.79
N LEU A 96 -2.80 -1.78 -6.80
CA LEU A 96 -3.88 -2.49 -6.11
C LEU A 96 -4.94 -3.01 -7.11
N ALA A 97 -5.39 -2.16 -8.04
CA ALA A 97 -6.38 -2.53 -9.04
C ALA A 97 -5.88 -3.62 -10.00
N ASN A 98 -4.60 -3.55 -10.41
CA ASN A 98 -3.97 -4.56 -11.25
C ASN A 98 -3.86 -5.90 -10.53
N PHE A 99 -3.38 -5.91 -9.27
CA PHE A 99 -3.32 -7.11 -8.44
C PHE A 99 -4.72 -7.73 -8.26
N ALA A 100 -5.71 -6.91 -7.86
CA ALA A 100 -7.08 -7.36 -7.65
C ALA A 100 -7.67 -8.02 -8.90
N LYS A 101 -7.43 -7.44 -10.08
CA LYS A 101 -7.87 -7.98 -11.37
C LYS A 101 -7.19 -9.31 -11.71
N GLN A 102 -5.86 -9.38 -11.58
CA GLN A 102 -5.09 -10.57 -11.94
C GLN A 102 -5.38 -11.76 -11.04
N ASN A 103 -5.65 -11.52 -9.75
CA ASN A 103 -5.87 -12.54 -8.75
C ASN A 103 -7.36 -12.76 -8.40
N ASN A 104 -8.29 -12.11 -9.14
CA ASN A 104 -9.72 -12.11 -8.83
C ASN A 104 -10.00 -11.77 -7.34
N ALA A 105 -9.18 -10.90 -6.76
CA ALA A 105 -9.29 -10.46 -5.38
C ALA A 105 -10.18 -9.21 -5.28
N LYS A 106 -10.98 -9.14 -4.22
CA LYS A 106 -11.87 -7.99 -3.98
C LYS A 106 -11.22 -7.03 -2.99
N LEU A 107 -10.21 -6.31 -3.46
CA LEU A 107 -9.47 -5.30 -2.70
C LEU A 107 -9.79 -3.90 -3.24
N VAL A 108 -9.91 -2.92 -2.35
CA VAL A 108 -10.26 -1.54 -2.70
C VAL A 108 -9.47 -0.54 -1.85
N PRO A 109 -9.15 0.64 -2.38
CA PRO A 109 -8.60 1.73 -1.57
C PRO A 109 -9.68 2.33 -0.68
N ILE A 110 -9.33 2.70 0.56
CA ILE A 110 -10.23 3.34 1.53
C ILE A 110 -9.73 4.70 2.01
N GLY A 111 -8.57 5.15 1.57
CA GLY A 111 -8.01 6.46 1.86
C GLY A 111 -6.63 6.65 1.24
N ASN A 112 -6.25 7.91 1.00
CA ASN A 112 -4.89 8.26 0.64
C ASN A 112 -4.01 8.29 1.89
N THR A 113 -2.71 8.04 1.74
CA THR A 113 -1.79 7.99 2.88
C THR A 113 -0.65 8.98 2.74
N ILE A 114 0.31 8.68 1.91
CA ILE A 114 1.51 9.51 1.67
C ILE A 114 1.73 9.67 0.18
N LEU A 115 2.54 10.65 -0.18
CA LEU A 115 3.05 10.83 -1.51
C LEU A 115 4.51 10.37 -1.54
N MET A 116 4.80 9.43 -2.44
CA MET A 116 6.11 8.81 -2.57
C MET A 116 6.49 8.66 -4.04
N ARG A 117 7.51 9.41 -4.45
CA ARG A 117 7.95 9.52 -5.84
C ARG A 117 8.82 8.36 -6.27
N MET A 118 8.88 8.13 -7.57
CA MET A 118 9.87 7.31 -8.25
C MET A 118 10.98 8.20 -8.78
N GLY A 119 12.18 7.67 -8.93
CA GLY A 119 13.31 8.42 -9.47
C GLY A 119 14.26 7.58 -10.29
N ILE A 120 15.12 8.25 -11.06
CA ILE A 120 16.23 7.68 -11.81
C ILE A 120 17.49 7.82 -10.95
N TYR A 121 18.22 6.73 -10.76
CA TYR A 121 19.39 6.65 -9.89
C TYR A 121 20.57 6.02 -10.62
N SER A 122 21.78 6.40 -10.19
CA SER A 122 23.03 5.82 -10.69
C SER A 122 24.13 5.83 -9.62
N ASN A 123 25.01 4.81 -9.64
CA ASN A 123 26.28 4.80 -8.92
C ASN A 123 27.43 5.38 -9.76
N LYS A 124 27.25 5.48 -11.08
CA LYS A 124 28.30 5.79 -12.06
C LYS A 124 28.15 7.15 -12.72
N ILE A 125 26.91 7.60 -12.93
CA ILE A 125 26.54 8.81 -13.66
C ILE A 125 26.03 9.84 -12.66
N HIS A 126 26.44 11.09 -12.80
CA HIS A 126 26.06 12.17 -11.88
C HIS A 126 25.30 13.32 -12.56
N ASP A 127 25.09 13.22 -13.88
CA ASP A 127 24.31 14.15 -14.68
C ASP A 127 23.48 13.36 -15.69
N ILE A 128 22.17 13.55 -15.65
CA ILE A 128 21.22 12.85 -16.53
C ILE A 128 21.49 13.15 -18.02
N ASN A 129 22.04 14.34 -18.33
CA ASN A 129 22.37 14.74 -19.68
C ASN A 129 23.67 14.04 -20.19
N ALA A 130 24.48 13.51 -19.29
CA ALA A 130 25.75 12.85 -19.60
C ALA A 130 25.62 11.31 -19.71
N VAL A 131 24.38 10.79 -19.79
CA VAL A 131 24.14 9.34 -19.98
C VAL A 131 24.81 8.85 -21.26
N PRO A 132 25.75 7.87 -21.18
CA PRO A 132 26.45 7.34 -22.35
C PRO A 132 25.52 6.59 -23.31
N ASP A 133 25.96 6.52 -24.56
CA ASP A 133 25.31 5.70 -25.58
C ASP A 133 25.42 4.20 -25.24
N GLY A 134 24.35 3.45 -25.42
CA GLY A 134 24.30 2.03 -25.10
C GLY A 134 24.17 1.67 -23.63
N SER A 135 23.93 2.66 -22.74
CA SER A 135 23.75 2.44 -21.30
C SER A 135 22.66 1.42 -21.00
N VAL A 136 22.88 0.62 -19.96
CA VAL A 136 21.91 -0.37 -19.45
C VAL A 136 21.08 0.29 -18.36
N VAL A 137 19.76 0.21 -18.50
CA VAL A 137 18.76 0.81 -17.60
C VAL A 137 17.90 -0.29 -17.00
N ALA A 138 17.95 -0.46 -15.68
CA ALA A 138 17.06 -1.34 -14.95
C ALA A 138 15.73 -0.62 -14.62
N ILE A 139 14.62 -1.30 -14.84
CA ILE A 139 13.27 -0.81 -14.55
C ILE A 139 12.44 -1.90 -13.83
N PRO A 140 11.40 -1.53 -13.06
CA PRO A 140 10.49 -2.51 -12.47
C PRO A 140 9.81 -3.39 -13.52
N ASN A 141 9.66 -4.69 -13.23
CA ASN A 141 9.02 -5.67 -14.12
C ASN A 141 7.48 -5.71 -13.96
N ASP A 142 6.93 -5.01 -12.97
CA ASP A 142 5.47 -4.88 -12.86
C ASP A 142 4.93 -3.78 -13.79
N PRO A 143 3.75 -4.00 -14.42
CA PRO A 143 3.26 -3.10 -15.46
C PRO A 143 2.86 -1.71 -14.95
N THR A 144 2.62 -1.57 -13.64
CA THR A 144 2.14 -0.32 -13.04
C THR A 144 3.26 0.60 -12.56
N ASN A 145 4.50 0.10 -12.49
CA ASN A 145 5.72 0.87 -12.27
C ASN A 145 6.66 0.85 -13.48
N GLY A 146 6.69 -0.23 -14.27
CA GLY A 146 7.51 -0.33 -15.47
C GLY A 146 7.14 0.70 -16.53
N GLY A 147 5.86 0.83 -16.88
CA GLY A 147 5.38 1.84 -17.81
C GLY A 147 5.69 3.28 -17.37
N PRO A 148 5.34 3.68 -16.14
CA PRO A 148 5.75 4.97 -15.57
C PRO A 148 7.26 5.21 -15.59
N SER A 149 8.08 4.18 -15.34
CA SER A 149 9.55 4.26 -15.45
C SER A 149 9.98 4.67 -16.85
N LEU A 150 9.34 4.12 -17.88
CA LEU A 150 9.60 4.51 -19.25
C LEU A 150 9.16 5.95 -19.54
N VAL A 151 8.01 6.39 -19.02
CA VAL A 151 7.57 7.79 -19.15
C VAL A 151 8.55 8.76 -18.47
N LEU A 152 9.12 8.36 -17.33
CA LEU A 152 10.10 9.17 -16.61
C LEU A 152 11.36 9.43 -17.45
N HIS A 153 11.87 8.43 -18.18
CA HIS A 153 12.97 8.59 -19.12
C HIS A 153 12.61 9.45 -20.34
N GLU A 154 11.35 9.43 -20.78
CA GLU A 154 10.88 10.29 -21.86
C GLU A 154 10.85 11.77 -21.43
N LYS A 155 10.44 12.06 -20.20
CA LYS A 155 10.46 13.44 -19.65
C LYS A 155 11.87 14.03 -19.65
N GLU A 156 12.89 13.20 -19.53
CA GLU A 156 14.31 13.60 -19.59
C GLU A 156 14.90 13.48 -21.01
N SER A 157 14.07 13.32 -22.03
CA SER A 157 14.51 13.26 -23.45
C SER A 157 15.52 12.13 -23.75
N LEU A 158 15.62 11.13 -22.91
CA LEU A 158 16.52 9.98 -23.11
C LEU A 158 16.01 9.02 -24.18
N LYS A 159 14.71 9.03 -24.43
CA LYS A 159 14.00 8.25 -25.45
C LYS A 159 12.63 8.87 -25.74
N LYS A 160 11.93 8.31 -26.73
CA LYS A 160 10.54 8.67 -27.01
C LYS A 160 9.67 7.41 -27.12
N LEU A 161 8.50 7.46 -26.55
CA LEU A 161 7.50 6.40 -26.61
C LEU A 161 6.59 6.58 -27.83
N LYS A 162 5.95 5.50 -28.25
CA LYS A 162 4.84 5.56 -29.22
C LYS A 162 3.73 6.46 -28.68
N GLU A 163 3.11 7.21 -29.56
CA GLU A 163 2.02 8.12 -29.20
C GLU A 163 0.86 7.35 -28.55
N GLY A 164 0.31 7.91 -27.45
CA GLY A 164 -0.88 7.39 -26.80
C GLY A 164 -0.67 6.22 -25.82
N VAL A 165 0.55 5.65 -25.70
CA VAL A 165 0.80 4.52 -24.77
C VAL A 165 0.83 4.95 -23.29
N GLY A 166 1.38 6.13 -23.00
CA GLY A 166 1.43 6.71 -21.65
C GLY A 166 1.99 5.71 -20.60
N PHE A 167 1.35 5.66 -19.44
CA PHE A 167 1.77 4.79 -18.32
C PHE A 167 1.58 3.29 -18.56
N LYS A 168 1.00 2.88 -19.71
CA LYS A 168 0.88 1.47 -20.10
C LYS A 168 2.04 1.02 -20.98
N ALA A 169 3.03 1.87 -21.21
CA ALA A 169 4.17 1.58 -22.06
C ALA A 169 4.94 0.34 -21.59
N THR A 170 5.46 -0.39 -22.55
CA THR A 170 6.44 -1.48 -22.40
C THR A 170 7.73 -1.12 -23.12
N ALA A 171 8.82 -1.86 -22.87
CA ALA A 171 10.07 -1.63 -23.59
C ALA A 171 9.90 -1.75 -25.13
N ALA A 172 8.93 -2.52 -25.63
CA ALA A 172 8.58 -2.64 -27.04
C ALA A 172 7.90 -1.39 -27.65
N ASP A 173 7.46 -0.46 -26.78
CA ASP A 173 6.80 0.78 -27.18
C ASP A 173 7.76 1.97 -27.29
N VAL A 174 9.05 1.74 -27.13
CA VAL A 174 10.08 2.76 -27.39
C VAL A 174 10.16 2.99 -28.89
N ALA A 175 9.74 4.19 -29.34
CA ALA A 175 9.71 4.57 -30.76
C ALA A 175 11.06 5.16 -31.22
N GLU A 176 11.66 6.00 -30.38
CA GLU A 176 12.98 6.60 -30.63
C GLU A 176 13.88 6.33 -29.42
N ASN A 177 15.08 5.85 -29.68
CA ASN A 177 16.08 5.54 -28.67
C ASN A 177 17.45 6.08 -29.12
N PRO A 178 17.62 7.40 -29.12
CA PRO A 178 18.83 8.05 -29.67
C PRO A 178 20.10 7.68 -28.91
N LYS A 179 19.96 7.28 -27.64
CA LYS A 179 21.08 6.83 -26.78
C LYS A 179 21.28 5.31 -26.82
N HIS A 180 20.55 4.57 -27.67
CA HIS A 180 20.65 3.11 -27.78
C HIS A 180 20.54 2.40 -26.41
N LEU A 181 19.71 2.93 -25.48
CA LEU A 181 19.52 2.40 -24.13
C LEU A 181 19.01 0.95 -24.18
N LYS A 182 19.52 0.13 -23.27
CA LYS A 182 19.15 -1.27 -23.12
C LYS A 182 18.33 -1.43 -21.84
N PHE A 183 17.07 -1.78 -21.95
CA PHE A 183 16.19 -1.95 -20.79
C PHE A 183 16.29 -3.36 -20.22
N LYS A 184 16.42 -3.45 -18.89
CA LYS A 184 16.45 -4.70 -18.12
C LYS A 184 15.34 -4.63 -17.07
N GLU A 185 14.31 -5.48 -17.22
CA GLU A 185 13.20 -5.56 -16.28
C GLU A 185 13.59 -6.44 -15.08
N LEU A 186 13.43 -5.92 -13.86
CA LEU A 186 13.77 -6.59 -12.60
C LEU A 186 12.64 -6.39 -11.59
N GLU A 187 12.54 -7.28 -10.62
CA GLU A 187 11.70 -7.05 -9.45
C GLU A 187 12.14 -5.78 -8.71
N ALA A 188 11.16 -4.98 -8.25
CA ALA A 188 11.41 -3.67 -7.68
C ALA A 188 12.38 -3.71 -6.48
N ALA A 189 12.31 -4.77 -5.65
CA ALA A 189 13.21 -4.97 -4.51
C ALA A 189 14.69 -5.21 -4.91
N GLN A 190 14.96 -5.62 -6.16
CA GLN A 190 16.30 -5.89 -6.64
C GLN A 190 16.98 -4.66 -7.26
N LEU A 191 16.20 -3.63 -7.62
CA LEU A 191 16.68 -2.46 -8.35
C LEU A 191 17.82 -1.70 -7.64
N PRO A 192 17.78 -1.45 -6.31
CA PRO A 192 18.88 -0.79 -5.62
C PRO A 192 20.23 -1.50 -5.81
N ARG A 193 20.23 -2.83 -5.68
CA ARG A 193 21.43 -3.65 -5.82
C ARG A 193 21.90 -3.76 -7.26
N SER A 194 20.99 -3.66 -8.22
CA SER A 194 21.35 -3.74 -9.65
C SER A 194 22.22 -2.58 -10.11
N LEU A 195 22.28 -1.44 -9.37
CA LEU A 195 23.12 -0.29 -9.71
C LEU A 195 24.62 -0.58 -9.75
N ASP A 196 25.07 -1.67 -9.17
CA ASP A 196 26.47 -2.12 -9.30
C ASP A 196 26.74 -2.69 -10.71
N ASP A 197 25.72 -3.28 -11.36
CA ASP A 197 25.82 -3.96 -12.65
C ASP A 197 25.32 -3.12 -13.83
N VAL A 198 24.36 -2.21 -13.59
CA VAL A 198 23.77 -1.36 -14.64
C VAL A 198 24.26 0.08 -14.54
N ASP A 199 23.91 0.90 -15.53
CA ASP A 199 24.32 2.31 -15.55
C ASP A 199 23.28 3.20 -14.89
N LEU A 200 22.00 2.87 -15.05
CA LEU A 200 20.86 3.56 -14.45
C LEU A 200 19.85 2.56 -13.91
N ALA A 201 19.12 2.95 -12.87
CA ALA A 201 17.92 2.23 -12.45
C ALA A 201 16.80 3.19 -12.09
N VAL A 202 15.55 2.85 -12.44
CA VAL A 202 14.37 3.55 -11.92
C VAL A 202 13.89 2.82 -10.69
N ILE A 203 13.88 3.52 -9.56
CA ILE A 203 13.61 2.92 -8.26
C ILE A 203 12.54 3.72 -7.53
N THR A 204 11.55 3.04 -6.98
CA THR A 204 10.58 3.62 -6.06
C THR A 204 11.25 4.07 -4.77
N MET A 205 10.86 5.22 -4.23
CA MET A 205 11.50 5.83 -3.06
C MET A 205 11.55 4.90 -1.84
N ASN A 206 10.58 4.01 -1.69
CA ASN A 206 10.60 3.03 -0.60
C ASN A 206 11.89 2.19 -0.63
N TYR A 207 12.21 1.61 -1.78
CA TYR A 207 13.42 0.78 -1.92
C TYR A 207 14.71 1.59 -1.90
N VAL A 208 14.68 2.83 -2.38
CA VAL A 208 15.84 3.74 -2.23
C VAL A 208 16.17 3.93 -0.76
N MET A 209 15.17 4.28 0.05
CA MET A 209 15.38 4.57 1.46
C MET A 209 15.65 3.30 2.29
N SER A 210 14.93 2.21 2.07
CA SER A 210 15.12 0.96 2.81
C SER A 210 16.44 0.27 2.51
N SER A 211 17.04 0.51 1.33
CA SER A 211 18.38 0.00 0.99
C SER A 211 19.52 0.87 1.52
N GLY A 212 19.23 2.02 2.15
CA GLY A 212 20.24 2.93 2.66
C GLY A 212 20.93 3.79 1.60
N MET A 213 20.36 3.88 0.39
CA MET A 213 20.88 4.74 -0.66
C MET A 213 20.79 6.22 -0.26
N ASP A 214 21.78 7.00 -0.70
CA ASP A 214 21.75 8.45 -0.58
C ASP A 214 20.96 9.06 -1.76
N VAL A 215 19.71 9.45 -1.45
CA VAL A 215 18.79 10.03 -2.43
C VAL A 215 19.42 11.19 -3.21
N LYS A 216 20.16 12.09 -2.53
CA LYS A 216 20.74 13.28 -3.15
C LYS A 216 22.00 13.00 -3.97
N LYS A 217 22.79 12.03 -3.53
CA LYS A 217 24.06 11.70 -4.18
C LYS A 217 23.87 10.83 -5.42
N GLN A 218 22.93 9.89 -5.36
CA GLN A 218 22.71 8.89 -6.41
C GLN A 218 21.53 9.23 -7.32
N GLY A 219 20.64 10.12 -6.89
CA GLY A 219 19.48 10.50 -7.66
C GLY A 219 19.82 11.51 -8.76
N LEU A 220 19.32 11.25 -9.95
CA LEU A 220 19.50 12.07 -11.13
C LEU A 220 18.25 12.85 -11.51
N PHE A 221 17.07 12.24 -11.31
CA PHE A 221 15.79 12.83 -11.63
C PHE A 221 14.67 12.16 -10.83
N TRP A 222 13.61 12.90 -10.52
CA TRP A 222 12.44 12.40 -9.77
C TRP A 222 11.13 12.85 -10.41
N GLU A 223 10.10 12.06 -10.20
CA GLU A 223 8.72 12.48 -10.45
C GLU A 223 8.39 13.77 -9.70
N LYS A 224 7.44 14.54 -10.24
CA LYS A 224 6.92 15.72 -9.55
C LYS A 224 5.92 15.33 -8.46
N ASP A 225 5.68 16.23 -7.51
CA ASP A 225 4.77 16.01 -6.38
C ASP A 225 3.29 15.96 -6.81
N ASP A 226 2.95 16.36 -8.02
CA ASP A 226 1.60 16.31 -8.61
C ASP A 226 1.37 15.06 -9.48
N GLU A 227 2.32 14.11 -9.50
CA GLU A 227 2.16 12.87 -10.25
C GLU A 227 1.13 11.94 -9.58
N PRO A 228 0.03 11.57 -10.26
CA PRO A 228 -1.03 10.75 -9.65
C PRO A 228 -0.54 9.39 -9.11
N LEU A 229 0.50 8.81 -9.71
CA LEU A 229 1.06 7.53 -9.31
C LEU A 229 1.95 7.63 -8.05
N ALA A 230 2.32 8.84 -7.63
CA ALA A 230 3.05 9.04 -6.39
C ALA A 230 2.16 8.93 -5.14
N VAL A 231 0.83 8.95 -5.27
CA VAL A 231 -0.11 8.87 -4.14
C VAL A 231 -0.33 7.42 -3.72
N MET A 232 0.09 7.11 -2.49
CA MET A 232 -0.11 5.79 -1.88
C MET A 232 -1.47 5.72 -1.18
N VAL A 233 -2.02 4.50 -1.07
CA VAL A 233 -3.35 4.26 -0.51
C VAL A 233 -3.31 3.27 0.66
N LEU A 234 -4.27 3.41 1.56
CA LEU A 234 -4.67 2.39 2.52
C LEU A 234 -5.70 1.49 1.83
N ALA A 235 -5.44 0.20 1.78
CA ALA A 235 -6.30 -0.78 1.13
C ALA A 235 -7.00 -1.70 2.15
N ALA A 236 -8.20 -2.12 1.79
CA ALA A 236 -9.02 -3.08 2.54
C ALA A 236 -9.66 -4.08 1.60
N ARG A 237 -10.21 -5.18 2.14
CA ARG A 237 -11.16 -6.00 1.38
C ARG A 237 -12.45 -5.20 1.13
N GLU A 238 -13.03 -5.38 -0.04
CA GLU A 238 -14.24 -4.65 -0.45
C GLU A 238 -15.40 -4.80 0.56
N LYS A 239 -15.57 -5.99 1.14
CA LYS A 239 -16.60 -6.26 2.18
C LYS A 239 -16.39 -5.45 3.47
N ASP A 240 -15.17 -5.00 3.73
CA ASP A 240 -14.77 -4.33 4.98
C ASP A 240 -14.57 -2.81 4.78
N LYS A 241 -14.75 -2.28 3.56
CA LYS A 241 -14.47 -0.88 3.19
C LYS A 241 -15.21 0.17 4.04
N ASP A 242 -16.36 -0.20 4.58
CA ASP A 242 -17.19 0.69 5.38
C ASP A 242 -17.01 0.48 6.90
N ASN A 243 -16.03 -0.34 7.31
CA ASN A 243 -15.74 -0.56 8.72
C ASN A 243 -15.34 0.77 9.40
N PRO A 244 -16.06 1.20 10.45
CA PRO A 244 -15.81 2.49 11.09
C PRO A 244 -14.43 2.59 11.74
N THR A 245 -13.87 1.48 12.23
CA THR A 245 -12.52 1.45 12.81
C THR A 245 -11.46 1.67 11.71
N TYR A 246 -11.65 1.08 10.50
CA TYR A 246 -10.72 1.28 9.39
C TYR A 246 -10.77 2.71 8.86
N LYS A 247 -11.95 3.34 8.84
CA LYS A 247 -12.09 4.77 8.50
C LYS A 247 -11.33 5.66 9.48
N LYS A 248 -11.41 5.39 10.80
CA LYS A 248 -10.63 6.11 11.80
C LYS A 248 -9.11 5.93 11.59
N ILE A 249 -8.67 4.72 11.24
CA ILE A 249 -7.25 4.47 10.91
C ILE A 249 -6.85 5.28 9.65
N ALA A 250 -7.68 5.34 8.62
CA ALA A 250 -7.44 6.18 7.45
C ALA A 250 -7.31 7.66 7.83
N ASP A 251 -8.18 8.17 8.72
CA ASP A 251 -8.13 9.56 9.21
C ASP A 251 -6.82 9.86 9.96
N HIS A 252 -6.26 8.88 10.67
CA HIS A 252 -4.99 9.07 11.39
C HIS A 252 -3.80 9.37 10.48
N PHE A 253 -3.78 8.90 9.24
CA PHE A 253 -2.75 9.28 8.26
C PHE A 253 -2.72 10.79 8.00
N HIS A 254 -3.85 11.46 8.20
CA HIS A 254 -4.02 12.91 8.01
C HIS A 254 -3.99 13.71 9.32
N SER A 255 -3.74 13.07 10.47
CA SER A 255 -3.61 13.75 11.75
C SER A 255 -2.37 14.66 11.79
N ASP A 256 -2.43 15.74 12.58
CA ASP A 256 -1.31 16.66 12.72
C ASP A 256 -0.05 15.98 13.30
N ALA A 257 -0.23 14.99 14.16
CA ALA A 257 0.87 14.23 14.74
C ALA A 257 1.60 13.39 13.69
N VAL A 258 0.85 12.66 12.82
CA VAL A 258 1.44 11.86 11.73
C VAL A 258 2.06 12.76 10.67
N LYS A 259 1.41 13.87 10.29
CA LYS A 259 1.99 14.88 9.38
C LYS A 259 3.31 15.45 9.91
N LYS A 260 3.36 15.78 11.19
CA LYS A 260 4.57 16.25 11.85
C LYS A 260 5.68 15.19 11.82
N PHE A 261 5.36 13.93 12.18
CA PHE A 261 6.30 12.82 12.10
C PHE A 261 6.89 12.66 10.69
N ILE A 262 6.04 12.68 9.64
CA ILE A 262 6.47 12.58 8.25
C ILE A 262 7.42 13.73 7.89
N GLY A 263 7.07 14.97 8.25
CA GLY A 263 7.89 16.15 7.97
C GLY A 263 9.26 16.10 8.64
N GLU A 264 9.32 15.71 9.90
CA GLU A 264 10.55 15.62 10.68
C GLU A 264 11.45 14.46 10.23
N LYS A 265 10.87 13.29 9.97
CA LYS A 265 11.61 12.08 9.59
C LYS A 265 12.11 12.14 8.15
N PHE A 266 11.25 12.51 7.20
CA PHE A 266 11.57 12.39 5.77
C PHE A 266 11.97 13.71 5.11
N LYS A 267 11.85 14.84 5.79
CA LYS A 267 12.35 16.17 5.38
C LYS A 267 12.00 16.54 3.92
N GLY A 268 10.76 16.24 3.52
CA GLY A 268 10.22 16.52 2.19
C GLY A 268 10.49 15.45 1.12
N THR A 269 11.26 14.39 1.42
CA THR A 269 11.43 13.27 0.49
C THR A 269 10.12 12.47 0.34
N ILE A 270 9.38 12.37 1.42
CA ILE A 270 8.02 11.83 1.50
C ILE A 270 7.15 12.91 2.15
N ILE A 271 5.96 13.11 1.65
CA ILE A 271 5.01 14.09 2.19
C ILE A 271 3.64 13.45 2.43
N PRO A 272 2.83 14.00 3.34
CA PRO A 272 1.45 13.55 3.51
C PRO A 272 0.66 13.73 2.21
N ALA A 273 -0.12 12.74 1.80
CA ALA A 273 -1.08 12.91 0.71
C ALA A 273 -2.24 13.81 1.14
N LYS A 274 -2.92 14.41 0.15
CA LYS A 274 -4.13 15.23 0.37
C LYS A 274 -5.38 14.36 0.34
#